data_e7a6cc80152ab8bc62b7fabc4eabf13f
#
_entry.id   e7a6cc80152ab8bc62b7fabc4eabf13f
#
_cell.length_a   1.000
_cell.length_b   1.000
_cell.length_c   1.000
_cell.angle_alpha   90.00
_cell.angle_beta   90.00
_cell.angle_gamma   90.00
#
_symmetry.space_group_name_H-M   'P 1'
#
loop_
_entity.id
_entity.type
_entity.pdbx_description
1 polymer ?
#
loop_
_entity_poly.entity_id
_entity_poly.type
_entity_poly.pdbx_seq_one_letter_code
_entity_poly.pdbx_strand_id
1 'polypeptide(L)'
;MMQSRGAAQYRSVSNHGLVADASPARLVQIMYEEVLTQLTIAQGCMARISNNLPLNEIVAKGKAMSKAIRLINQLNGTLDMERGAQIAANLRSLYVYMLARLTLANATLDASIVGEVIMLVRKVKSGWDGIVETR
;
A
#
# COMPACT_ATOMS: atom_id res chain seq x y z
N MET A 1 -1.60 -20.94 9.47
CA MET A 1 -0.99 -20.43 9.51
C MET A 1 -1.11 -19.24 9.54
N MET A 2 -1.43 -18.65 9.09
CA MET A 2 -1.48 -17.59 9.06
C MET A 2 -2.62 -17.16 9.50
N GLN A 3 -3.24 -17.15 10.37
CA GLN A 3 -4.23 -16.77 10.93
C GLN A 3 -4.64 -15.50 10.58
N SER A 4 -4.74 -14.56 11.24
CA SER A 4 -5.00 -13.26 10.82
C SER A 4 -4.05 -12.97 9.71
N ARG A 5 -4.55 -13.16 8.49
CA ARG A 5 -3.68 -13.09 7.40
C ARG A 5 -3.00 -11.77 7.29
N GLY A 6 -3.68 -10.67 7.49
CA GLY A 6 -3.08 -9.36 7.37
C GLY A 6 -1.95 -9.17 8.35
N ALA A 7 -2.22 -9.41 9.62
CA ALA A 7 -1.21 -9.20 10.65
C ALA A 7 -0.06 -10.19 10.52
N ALA A 8 -0.38 -11.45 10.25
CA ALA A 8 0.65 -12.47 10.15
C ALA A 8 1.56 -12.25 8.96
N GLN A 9 0.97 -11.94 7.80
CA GLN A 9 1.77 -11.67 6.62
C GLN A 9 2.60 -10.43 6.78
N TYR A 10 2.04 -9.42 7.41
CA TYR A 10 2.73 -8.18 7.58
C TYR A 10 3.93 -8.36 8.50
N ARG A 11 3.79 -9.17 9.55
CA ARG A 11 4.92 -9.47 10.41
C ARG A 11 6.05 -10.15 9.67
N SER A 12 5.74 -10.99 8.68
CA SER A 12 6.80 -11.66 7.91
C SER A 12 7.48 -10.70 6.95
N VAL A 13 6.85 -9.57 6.61
CA VAL A 13 7.46 -8.59 5.74
C VAL A 13 8.28 -7.58 6.53
N SER A 14 7.77 -7.20 7.70
CA SER A 14 8.39 -6.16 8.50
C SER A 14 9.17 -6.76 9.66
N ASN A 15 9.68 -5.94 10.54
CA ASN A 15 10.36 -6.39 11.73
C ASN A 15 9.34 -7.03 12.66
N HIS A 16 9.51 -8.30 12.94
CA HIS A 16 8.53 -9.05 13.69
C HIS A 16 8.25 -8.48 15.08
N GLY A 17 9.26 -8.13 15.81
CA GLY A 17 9.06 -7.61 17.15
C GLY A 17 8.27 -6.33 17.18
N LEU A 18 8.55 -5.45 16.20
CA LEU A 18 7.88 -4.19 16.12
C LEU A 18 6.40 -4.37 15.83
N VAL A 19 6.07 -5.22 14.87
CA VAL A 19 4.70 -5.43 14.46
C VAL A 19 3.93 -6.18 15.54
N ALA A 20 4.56 -7.14 16.19
CA ALA A 20 3.89 -7.95 17.21
C ALA A 20 3.37 -7.10 18.36
N ASP A 21 4.10 -6.04 18.71
CA ASP A 21 3.74 -5.19 19.84
C ASP A 21 2.94 -3.95 19.43
N ALA A 22 2.65 -3.79 18.15
CA ALA A 22 2.00 -2.59 17.69
C ALA A 22 0.50 -2.61 18.00
N SER A 23 -0.04 -1.44 18.36
CA SER A 23 -1.48 -1.26 18.47
C SER A 23 -2.14 -1.38 17.08
N PRO A 24 -3.46 -1.61 17.03
CA PRO A 24 -4.14 -1.60 15.73
C PRO A 24 -3.89 -0.34 14.92
N ALA A 25 -3.86 0.81 15.57
CA ALA A 25 -3.60 2.06 14.87
C ALA A 25 -2.19 2.10 14.30
N ARG A 26 -1.22 1.60 15.06
CA ARG A 26 0.16 1.55 14.60
C ARG A 26 0.33 0.55 13.46
N LEU A 27 -0.41 -0.56 13.49
CA LEU A 27 -0.37 -1.53 12.40
C LEU A 27 -0.82 -0.90 11.08
N VAL A 28 -1.89 -0.11 11.11
CA VAL A 28 -2.36 0.59 9.90
C VAL A 28 -1.29 1.56 9.41
N GLN A 29 -0.66 2.28 10.32
CA GLN A 29 0.41 3.21 9.97
C GLN A 29 1.57 2.49 9.29
N ILE A 30 1.97 1.34 9.84
CA ILE A 30 3.03 0.52 9.26
C ILE A 30 2.63 0.02 7.87
N MET A 31 1.37 -0.35 7.68
CA MET A 31 0.89 -0.79 6.37
C MET A 31 0.99 0.32 5.34
N TYR A 32 0.65 1.56 5.69
CA TYR A 32 0.84 2.68 4.77
C TYR A 32 2.32 2.87 4.42
N GLU A 33 3.20 2.73 5.42
CA GLU A 33 4.64 2.85 5.18
C GLU A 33 5.12 1.79 4.20
N GLU A 34 4.62 0.58 4.34
CA GLU A 34 5.01 -0.50 3.45
C GLU A 34 4.45 -0.31 2.04
N VAL A 35 3.22 0.20 1.92
CA VAL A 35 2.67 0.53 0.60
C VAL A 35 3.58 1.54 -0.09
N LEU A 36 4.00 2.59 0.63
CA LEU A 36 4.88 3.61 0.06
C LEU A 36 6.20 3.02 -0.38
N THR A 37 6.78 2.12 0.42
CA THR A 37 8.03 1.46 0.07
C THR A 37 7.87 0.66 -1.23
N GLN A 38 6.83 -0.15 -1.32
CA GLN A 38 6.63 -1.00 -2.49
C GLN A 38 6.32 -0.18 -3.75
N LEU A 39 5.52 0.87 -3.62
CA LEU A 39 5.22 1.74 -4.76
C LEU A 39 6.47 2.48 -5.25
N THR A 40 7.32 2.89 -4.31
CA THR A 40 8.58 3.55 -4.69
C THR A 40 9.49 2.59 -5.45
N ILE A 41 9.56 1.34 -5.00
CA ILE A 41 10.34 0.31 -5.71
C ILE A 41 9.77 0.11 -7.11
N ALA A 42 8.45 -0.05 -7.23
CA ALA A 42 7.81 -0.27 -8.52
C ALA A 42 8.04 0.90 -9.47
N GLN A 43 7.92 2.12 -8.96
CA GLN A 43 8.14 3.31 -9.76
C GLN A 43 9.56 3.36 -10.32
N GLY A 44 10.53 3.04 -9.46
CA GLY A 44 11.93 3.00 -9.89
C GLY A 44 12.18 1.94 -10.94
N CYS A 45 11.58 0.77 -10.77
CA CYS A 45 11.70 -0.29 -11.77
C CYS A 45 11.10 0.13 -13.11
N MET A 46 9.93 0.75 -13.09
CA MET A 46 9.29 1.22 -14.32
C MET A 46 10.15 2.23 -15.06
N ALA A 47 10.82 3.10 -14.31
CA ALA A 47 11.68 4.11 -14.92
C ALA A 47 12.90 3.49 -15.59
N ARG A 48 13.32 2.30 -15.15
CA ARG A 48 14.47 1.61 -15.71
C ARG A 48 14.12 0.63 -16.82
N ILE A 49 12.84 0.30 -16.99
CA ILE A 49 12.43 -0.60 -18.07
C ILE A 49 12.52 0.15 -19.40
N SER A 50 13.21 -0.46 -20.34
CA SER A 50 13.46 0.13 -21.64
C SER A 50 13.13 -0.87 -22.73
N ASN A 51 13.43 -0.51 -23.97
CA ASN A 51 13.18 -1.38 -25.12
C ASN A 51 13.93 -2.72 -25.02
N ASN A 52 14.99 -2.78 -24.23
CA ASN A 52 15.74 -4.02 -24.02
C ASN A 52 15.02 -4.99 -23.09
N LEU A 53 13.91 -4.58 -22.48
CA LEU A 53 13.10 -5.42 -21.60
C LEU A 53 13.93 -6.15 -20.57
N PRO A 54 14.53 -5.43 -19.60
CA PRO A 54 15.35 -6.06 -18.57
C PRO A 54 14.47 -6.90 -17.65
N LEU A 55 14.59 -8.22 -17.76
CA LEU A 55 13.71 -9.14 -17.06
C LEU A 55 13.75 -8.96 -15.55
N ASN A 56 14.93 -8.69 -14.98
CA ASN A 56 15.03 -8.49 -13.55
C ASN A 56 14.21 -7.27 -13.08
N GLU A 57 14.16 -6.21 -13.88
CA GLU A 57 13.36 -5.04 -13.51
C GLU A 57 11.87 -5.34 -13.66
N ILE A 58 11.49 -6.12 -14.68
CA ILE A 58 10.11 -6.49 -14.89
C ILE A 58 9.61 -7.36 -13.73
N VAL A 59 10.40 -8.33 -13.31
CA VAL A 59 10.05 -9.20 -12.19
C VAL A 59 9.96 -8.41 -10.89
N ALA A 60 10.95 -7.55 -10.64
CA ALA A 60 10.97 -6.74 -9.41
C ALA A 60 9.77 -5.81 -9.37
N LYS A 61 9.43 -5.18 -10.50
CA LYS A 61 8.26 -4.32 -10.61
C LYS A 61 6.99 -5.10 -10.28
N GLY A 62 6.85 -6.30 -10.84
CA GLY A 62 5.68 -7.12 -10.61
C GLY A 62 5.52 -7.51 -9.16
N LYS A 63 6.61 -7.89 -8.50
CA LYS A 63 6.57 -8.23 -7.09
C LYS A 63 6.16 -7.04 -6.23
N ALA A 64 6.74 -5.88 -6.49
CA ALA A 64 6.44 -4.68 -5.72
C ALA A 64 5.00 -4.23 -5.93
N MET A 65 4.51 -4.25 -7.17
CA MET A 65 3.13 -3.89 -7.46
C MET A 65 2.15 -4.84 -6.78
N SER A 66 2.43 -6.14 -6.83
CA SER A 66 1.56 -7.13 -6.19
C SER A 66 1.48 -6.93 -4.68
N LYS A 67 2.61 -6.63 -4.04
CA LYS A 67 2.61 -6.36 -2.60
C LYS A 67 1.82 -5.11 -2.26
N ALA A 68 2.02 -4.04 -3.02
CA ALA A 68 1.30 -2.79 -2.78
C ALA A 68 -0.20 -2.98 -2.94
N ILE A 69 -0.61 -3.64 -4.00
CA ILE A 69 -2.03 -3.89 -4.27
C ILE A 69 -2.65 -4.73 -3.16
N ARG A 70 -1.94 -5.77 -2.72
CA ARG A 70 -2.43 -6.63 -1.64
C ARG A 70 -2.60 -5.84 -0.35
N LEU A 71 -1.64 -4.98 -0.02
CA LEU A 71 -1.72 -4.17 1.19
C LEU A 71 -2.89 -3.19 1.13
N ILE A 72 -3.12 -2.55 -0.02
CA ILE A 72 -4.24 -1.63 -0.16
C ILE A 72 -5.56 -2.38 -0.03
N ASN A 73 -5.65 -3.58 -0.60
CA ASN A 73 -6.84 -4.41 -0.42
C ASN A 73 -7.06 -4.76 1.05
N GLN A 74 -6.00 -5.06 1.78
CA GLN A 74 -6.11 -5.35 3.20
C GLN A 74 -6.56 -4.11 3.98
N LEU A 75 -6.03 -2.95 3.66
CA LEU A 75 -6.46 -1.70 4.28
C LEU A 75 -7.94 -1.46 4.01
N ASN A 76 -8.38 -1.68 2.79
CA ASN A 76 -9.79 -1.52 2.43
C ASN A 76 -10.66 -2.49 3.22
N GLY A 77 -10.17 -3.71 3.44
CA GLY A 77 -10.90 -4.73 4.18
C GLY A 77 -11.02 -4.46 5.67
N THR A 78 -10.19 -3.55 6.22
CA THR A 78 -10.25 -3.23 7.64
C THR A 78 -11.23 -2.09 7.96
N LEU A 79 -11.85 -1.50 6.95
CA LEU A 79 -12.76 -0.38 7.18
C LEU A 79 -14.01 -0.81 7.91
N ASP A 80 -14.35 -0.05 8.95
CA ASP A 80 -15.56 -0.30 9.71
C ASP A 80 -16.66 0.64 9.17
N MET A 81 -17.45 0.10 8.25
CA MET A 81 -18.46 0.89 7.55
C MET A 81 -19.59 1.33 8.45
N GLU A 82 -19.78 0.63 9.56
CA GLU A 82 -20.86 0.98 10.48
C GLU A 82 -20.47 2.13 11.40
N ARG A 83 -19.28 2.06 11.98
CA ARG A 83 -18.86 3.06 12.95
C ARG A 83 -18.37 4.33 12.35
N GLY A 84 -17.61 4.22 11.28
CA GLY A 84 -17.05 5.39 10.62
C GLY A 84 -17.69 5.68 9.29
N ALA A 85 -19.01 5.59 9.19
CA ALA A 85 -19.73 5.52 7.91
C ALA A 85 -19.20 6.47 6.84
N GLN A 86 -19.11 7.77 7.13
CA GLN A 86 -18.69 8.72 6.09
C GLN A 86 -17.20 8.62 5.81
N ILE A 87 -16.39 8.53 6.86
CA ILE A 87 -14.95 8.43 6.69
C ILE A 87 -14.58 7.12 6.01
N ALA A 88 -15.23 6.02 6.43
CA ALA A 88 -14.95 4.72 5.83
C ALA A 88 -15.37 4.70 4.36
N ALA A 89 -16.51 5.32 4.02
CA ALA A 89 -16.95 5.38 2.64
C ALA A 89 -15.97 6.19 1.78
N ASN A 90 -15.46 7.29 2.32
CA ASN A 90 -14.49 8.12 1.61
C ASN A 90 -13.18 7.36 1.38
N LEU A 91 -12.71 6.65 2.41
CA LEU A 91 -11.49 5.87 2.28
C LEU A 91 -11.66 4.72 1.30
N ARG A 92 -12.82 4.05 1.35
CA ARG A 92 -13.10 2.96 0.40
C ARG A 92 -13.04 3.48 -1.04
N SER A 93 -13.66 4.61 -1.31
CA SER A 93 -13.64 5.20 -2.64
C SER A 93 -12.21 5.51 -3.08
N LEU A 94 -11.41 6.02 -2.15
CA LEU A 94 -10.02 6.36 -2.45
C LEU A 94 -9.20 5.11 -2.72
N TYR A 95 -9.36 4.06 -1.91
CA TYR A 95 -8.64 2.81 -2.13
C TYR A 95 -9.04 2.18 -3.46
N VAL A 96 -10.33 2.18 -3.80
CA VAL A 96 -10.79 1.65 -5.09
C VAL A 96 -10.16 2.43 -6.23
N TYR A 97 -10.09 3.75 -6.11
CA TYR A 97 -9.44 4.60 -7.11
C TYR A 97 -7.95 4.22 -7.24
N MET A 98 -7.25 4.10 -6.11
CA MET A 98 -5.84 3.73 -6.11
C MET A 98 -5.61 2.40 -6.82
N LEU A 99 -6.44 1.41 -6.51
CA LEU A 99 -6.29 0.08 -7.11
C LEU A 99 -6.50 0.14 -8.62
N ALA A 100 -7.48 0.90 -9.08
CA ALA A 100 -7.71 1.06 -10.52
C ALA A 100 -6.54 1.74 -11.20
N ARG A 101 -6.00 2.79 -10.58
CA ARG A 101 -4.84 3.49 -11.13
C ARG A 101 -3.60 2.60 -11.18
N LEU A 102 -3.37 1.82 -10.12
CA LEU A 102 -2.22 0.92 -10.10
C LEU A 102 -2.35 -0.18 -11.15
N THR A 103 -3.56 -0.68 -11.37
CA THR A 103 -3.78 -1.66 -12.43
C THR A 103 -3.42 -1.07 -13.80
N LEU A 104 -3.85 0.17 -14.05
CA LEU A 104 -3.51 0.85 -15.29
C LEU A 104 -2.01 1.09 -15.39
N ALA A 105 -1.38 1.58 -14.31
CA ALA A 105 0.05 1.84 -14.31
C ALA A 105 0.85 0.58 -14.61
N ASN A 106 0.44 -0.54 -14.05
CA ASN A 106 1.12 -1.81 -14.25
C ASN A 106 1.01 -2.28 -15.71
N ALA A 107 -0.18 -2.11 -16.31
CA ALA A 107 -0.41 -2.53 -17.68
C ALA A 107 0.32 -1.65 -18.70
N THR A 108 0.45 -0.35 -18.39
CA THR A 108 1.05 0.60 -19.33
C THR A 108 2.47 0.99 -18.97
N LEU A 109 3.01 0.47 -17.85
CA LEU A 109 4.35 0.80 -17.34
C LEU A 109 4.48 2.31 -17.14
N ASP A 110 3.45 2.94 -16.60
CA ASP A 110 3.43 4.39 -16.42
C ASP A 110 3.82 4.76 -15.01
N ALA A 111 5.08 5.15 -14.85
CA ALA A 111 5.63 5.52 -13.54
C ALA A 111 4.95 6.76 -12.96
N SER A 112 4.42 7.65 -13.81
CA SER A 112 3.78 8.86 -13.32
C SER A 112 2.46 8.54 -12.61
N ILE A 113 1.77 7.51 -13.06
CA ILE A 113 0.53 7.07 -12.39
C ILE A 113 0.86 6.50 -11.01
N VAL A 114 1.95 5.73 -10.92
CA VAL A 114 2.41 5.26 -9.60
C VAL A 114 2.71 6.44 -8.69
N GLY A 115 3.35 7.47 -9.23
CA GLY A 115 3.63 8.70 -8.48
C GLY A 115 2.38 9.37 -7.96
N GLU A 116 1.32 9.39 -8.75
CA GLU A 116 0.02 9.92 -8.30
C GLU A 116 -0.48 9.16 -7.08
N VAL A 117 -0.42 7.82 -7.15
CA VAL A 117 -0.91 7.00 -6.04
C VAL A 117 -0.02 7.19 -4.80
N ILE A 118 1.29 7.31 -4.98
CA ILE A 118 2.20 7.60 -3.87
C ILE A 118 1.77 8.88 -3.15
N MET A 119 1.45 9.93 -3.90
CA MET A 119 1.01 11.18 -3.29
C MET A 119 -0.29 11.01 -2.52
N LEU A 120 -1.23 10.24 -3.06
CA LEU A 120 -2.49 9.99 -2.37
C LEU A 120 -2.27 9.22 -1.07
N VAL A 121 -1.42 8.19 -1.11
CA VAL A 121 -1.13 7.41 0.10
C VAL A 121 -0.45 8.28 1.15
N ARG A 122 0.47 9.15 0.74
CA ARG A 122 1.11 10.07 1.68
C ARG A 122 0.12 10.98 2.37
N LYS A 123 -0.87 11.48 1.62
CA LYS A 123 -1.90 12.35 2.21
C LYS A 123 -2.75 11.60 3.22
N VAL A 124 -3.18 10.39 2.88
CA VAL A 124 -3.97 9.58 3.81
C VAL A 124 -3.15 9.24 5.05
N LYS A 125 -1.89 8.84 4.86
CA LYS A 125 -1.01 8.52 5.98
C LYS A 125 -0.79 9.72 6.87
N SER A 126 -0.62 10.91 6.29
CA SER A 126 -0.41 12.12 7.07
C SER A 126 -1.58 12.38 8.02
N GLY A 127 -2.80 12.23 7.53
CA GLY A 127 -3.99 12.36 8.38
C GLY A 127 -4.02 11.30 9.46
N TRP A 128 -3.67 10.08 9.12
CA TRP A 128 -3.63 8.98 10.07
C TRP A 128 -2.57 9.20 11.15
N ASP A 129 -1.37 9.65 10.71
CA ASP A 129 -0.28 9.93 11.65
C ASP A 129 -0.69 10.99 12.67
N GLY A 130 -1.43 12.00 12.24
CA GLY A 130 -1.92 13.02 13.16
C GLY A 130 -2.84 12.43 14.22
N ILE A 131 -3.70 11.50 13.86
CA ILE A 131 -4.59 10.84 14.80
C ILE A 131 -3.79 9.99 15.80
N VAL A 132 -2.83 9.23 15.29
CA VAL A 132 -2.01 8.34 16.12
C VAL A 132 -1.20 9.16 17.13
N GLU A 133 -0.62 10.27 16.69
CA GLU A 133 0.21 11.09 17.56
C GLU A 133 -0.56 11.80 18.66
N THR A 134 -1.83 12.09 18.43
CA THR A 134 -2.62 12.79 19.43
C THR A 134 -3.23 11.85 20.45
N ARG A 135 -3.03 10.57 20.30
CA ARG A 135 -3.50 9.60 21.25
C ARG A 135 -2.43 9.29 22.27
#